data_c678d8b71d4ddafe9284838446ca25db
#
_entry.id   c678d8b71d4ddafe9284838446ca25db
#
_cell.length_a   1.000
_cell.length_b   1.000
_cell.length_c   1.000
_cell.angle_alpha   90.00
_cell.angle_beta   90.00
_cell.angle_gamma   90.00
#
_symmetry.space_group_name_H-M   'P 1'
#
loop_
_entity.id
_entity.type
_entity.pdbx_description
1 polymer ?
#
loop_
_entity_poly.entity_id
_entity_poly.type
_entity_poly.pdbx_seq_one_letter_code
_entity_poly.pdbx_strand_id
1 'polypeptide(L)'
;MEVLIIDPLLGLVAVMTLVALNAIFVAGEFSLVAVDVERVEVMADGGHRRARIMRKLLSRLSFHLGGAQLGITITSLLLGLIAEDAIGALLDYLPGVTLSPGPTRAATAIAIAAVIQMVFGELAPKNLAISRPLGTGLWLSSILRAVSYTHLTLPT
;
A
#
# COMPACT_ATOMS: atom_id res chain seq x y z
N MET A 1 20.94 25.24 6.01
CA MET A 1 20.22 23.99 5.76
C MET A 1 18.96 24.41 5.04
N GLU A 2 18.98 24.32 3.69
CA GLU A 2 17.79 24.64 2.90
C GLU A 2 16.69 23.65 3.28
N VAL A 3 15.62 24.15 3.86
CA VAL A 3 14.37 23.39 3.99
C VAL A 3 13.92 23.14 2.55
N LEU A 4 13.97 21.90 2.13
CA LEU A 4 13.45 21.49 0.84
C LEU A 4 11.95 21.77 0.87
N ILE A 5 11.54 22.95 0.38
CA ILE A 5 10.12 23.30 0.24
C ILE A 5 9.59 22.40 -0.86
N ILE A 6 9.05 21.25 -0.46
CA ILE A 6 8.37 20.34 -1.38
C ILE A 6 7.16 21.10 -1.92
N ASP A 7 7.07 21.24 -3.24
CA ASP A 7 5.87 21.77 -3.89
C ASP A 7 4.65 21.03 -3.32
N PRO A 8 3.63 21.73 -2.78
CA PRO A 8 2.47 21.11 -2.15
C PRO A 8 1.77 20.08 -3.03
N LEU A 9 1.76 20.32 -4.35
CA LEU A 9 1.20 19.37 -5.31
C LEU A 9 2.05 18.10 -5.41
N LEU A 10 3.38 18.25 -5.45
CA LEU A 10 4.30 17.11 -5.48
C LEU A 10 4.22 16.31 -4.18
N GLY A 11 4.13 16.99 -3.03
CA GLY A 11 3.91 16.37 -1.73
C GLY A 11 2.62 15.55 -1.67
N LEU A 12 1.51 16.12 -2.17
CA LEU A 12 0.23 15.42 -2.24
C LEU A 12 0.30 14.19 -3.15
N VAL A 13 0.92 14.30 -4.33
CA VAL A 13 1.13 13.17 -5.24
C VAL A 13 1.95 12.07 -4.57
N ALA A 14 2.99 12.42 -3.83
CA ALA A 14 3.81 11.46 -3.08
C ALA A 14 2.98 10.74 -1.99
N VAL A 15 2.19 11.47 -1.20
CA VAL A 15 1.27 10.90 -0.20
C VAL A 15 0.29 9.93 -0.85
N MET A 16 -0.39 10.34 -1.92
CA MET A 16 -1.36 9.48 -2.61
C MET A 16 -0.71 8.23 -3.21
N THR A 17 0.51 8.37 -3.72
CA THR A 17 1.29 7.24 -4.26
C THR A 17 1.64 6.24 -3.15
N LEU A 18 2.10 6.71 -2.00
CA LEU A 18 2.43 5.84 -0.87
C LEU A 18 1.19 5.14 -0.30
N VAL A 19 0.06 5.85 -0.19
CA VAL A 19 -1.22 5.25 0.22
C VAL A 19 -1.66 4.17 -0.76
N ALA A 20 -1.55 4.42 -2.08
CA ALA A 20 -1.89 3.44 -3.11
C ALA A 20 -0.97 2.21 -3.10
N LEU A 21 0.34 2.41 -2.92
CA LEU A 21 1.30 1.31 -2.77
C LEU A 21 0.99 0.47 -1.53
N ASN A 22 0.71 1.12 -0.40
CA ASN A 22 0.30 0.43 0.82
C ASN A 22 -0.97 -0.40 0.60
N ALA A 23 -1.98 0.17 -0.05
CA ALA A 23 -3.23 -0.52 -0.39
C ALA A 23 -3.00 -1.77 -1.26
N ILE A 24 -2.05 -1.72 -2.20
CA ILE A 24 -1.66 -2.86 -3.04
C ILE A 24 -1.05 -3.98 -2.18
N PHE A 25 -0.14 -3.66 -1.26
CA PHE A 25 0.45 -4.64 -0.36
C PHE A 25 -0.60 -5.26 0.57
N VAL A 26 -1.45 -4.46 1.19
CA VAL A 26 -2.53 -4.93 2.06
C VAL A 26 -3.51 -5.81 1.30
N ALA A 27 -4.01 -5.38 0.13
CA ALA A 27 -4.91 -6.18 -0.68
C ALA A 27 -4.25 -7.49 -1.15
N GLY A 28 -2.96 -7.44 -1.50
CA GLY A 28 -2.17 -8.60 -1.87
C GLY A 28 -2.06 -9.63 -0.75
N GLU A 29 -1.66 -9.18 0.43
CA GLU A 29 -1.54 -10.01 1.63
C GLU A 29 -2.86 -10.70 1.96
N PHE A 30 -3.93 -9.92 2.13
CA PHE A 30 -5.24 -10.47 2.53
C PHE A 30 -5.88 -11.34 1.45
N SER A 31 -5.66 -11.06 0.17
CA SER A 31 -6.16 -11.94 -0.90
C SER A 31 -5.48 -13.30 -0.92
N LEU A 32 -4.16 -13.36 -0.66
CA LEU A 32 -3.43 -14.63 -0.58
C LEU A 32 -3.85 -15.49 0.62
N VAL A 33 -4.15 -14.84 1.76
CA VAL A 33 -4.60 -15.53 2.97
C VAL A 33 -6.04 -16.03 2.85
N ALA A 34 -6.92 -15.27 2.20
CA ALA A 34 -8.35 -15.54 2.15
C ALA A 34 -8.79 -16.38 0.95
N VAL A 35 -7.91 -16.60 -0.05
CA VAL A 35 -8.29 -17.31 -1.27
C VAL A 35 -8.44 -18.81 -1.05
N ASP A 36 -9.42 -19.42 -1.74
CA ASP A 36 -9.55 -20.85 -1.85
C ASP A 36 -8.47 -21.42 -2.80
N VAL A 37 -7.54 -22.17 -2.20
CA VAL A 37 -6.37 -22.72 -2.89
C VAL A 37 -6.80 -23.74 -3.95
N GLU A 38 -7.78 -24.60 -3.67
CA GLU A 38 -8.28 -25.62 -4.60
C GLU A 38 -8.81 -24.97 -5.88
N ARG A 39 -9.54 -23.87 -5.72
CA ARG A 39 -10.07 -23.11 -6.86
C ARG A 39 -8.97 -22.49 -7.71
N VAL A 40 -7.90 -22.02 -7.09
CA VAL A 40 -6.71 -21.51 -7.81
C VAL A 40 -6.02 -22.63 -8.57
N GLU A 41 -5.89 -23.83 -7.99
CA GLU A 41 -5.28 -24.98 -8.63
C GLU A 41 -6.07 -25.43 -9.88
N VAL A 42 -7.38 -25.60 -9.75
CA VAL A 42 -8.26 -25.94 -10.88
C VAL A 42 -8.12 -24.94 -12.02
N MET A 43 -8.10 -23.64 -11.72
CA MET A 43 -7.92 -22.61 -12.74
C MET A 43 -6.52 -22.64 -13.35
N ALA A 44 -5.48 -22.92 -12.56
CA ALA A 44 -4.11 -22.99 -13.04
C ALA A 44 -3.89 -24.17 -13.98
N ASP A 45 -4.48 -25.32 -13.67
CA ASP A 45 -4.45 -26.53 -14.51
C ASP A 45 -5.28 -26.37 -15.78
N GLY A 46 -6.37 -25.61 -15.71
CA GLY A 46 -7.14 -25.15 -16.88
C GLY A 46 -6.42 -24.13 -17.77
N GLY A 47 -5.16 -23.80 -17.49
CA GLY A 47 -4.31 -22.93 -18.34
C GLY A 47 -4.39 -21.44 -18.03
N HIS A 48 -5.11 -21.01 -16.99
CA HIS A 48 -5.26 -19.62 -16.65
C HIS A 48 -3.93 -19.02 -16.14
N ARG A 49 -3.33 -18.09 -16.92
CA ARG A 49 -1.97 -17.56 -16.68
C ARG A 49 -1.80 -16.91 -15.28
N ARG A 50 -2.77 -16.11 -14.85
CA ARG A 50 -2.71 -15.41 -13.55
C ARG A 50 -2.90 -16.41 -12.38
N ALA A 51 -3.72 -17.43 -12.55
CA ALA A 51 -3.88 -18.50 -11.56
C ALA A 51 -2.58 -19.28 -11.36
N ARG A 52 -1.83 -19.57 -12.45
CA ARG A 52 -0.50 -20.18 -12.35
C ARG A 52 0.51 -19.31 -11.58
N ILE A 53 0.45 -17.98 -11.75
CA ILE A 53 1.28 -17.06 -10.96
C ILE A 53 0.85 -17.11 -9.49
N MET A 54 -0.45 -17.04 -9.22
CA MET A 54 -1.00 -17.08 -7.87
C MET A 54 -0.67 -18.38 -7.14
N ARG A 55 -0.75 -19.53 -7.82
CA ARG A 55 -0.32 -20.83 -7.28
C ARG A 55 1.16 -20.81 -6.84
N LYS A 56 2.04 -20.17 -7.62
CA LYS A 56 3.45 -20.00 -7.23
C LYS A 56 3.63 -19.08 -6.02
N LEU A 57 2.82 -18.04 -5.88
CA LEU A 57 2.83 -17.20 -4.69
C LEU A 57 2.36 -17.99 -3.45
N LEU A 58 1.29 -18.77 -3.58
CA LEU A 58 0.75 -19.61 -2.52
C LEU A 58 1.72 -20.72 -2.08
N SER A 59 2.51 -21.27 -2.99
CA SER A 59 3.51 -22.30 -2.64
C SER A 59 4.66 -21.78 -1.75
N ARG A 60 4.83 -20.45 -1.65
CA ARG A 60 5.78 -19.76 -0.77
C ARG A 60 5.08 -18.67 0.05
N LEU A 61 3.91 -18.99 0.57
CA LEU A 61 3.00 -18.04 1.20
C LEU A 61 3.69 -17.21 2.29
N SER A 62 4.36 -17.85 3.26
CA SER A 62 5.04 -17.16 4.36
C SER A 62 6.08 -16.13 3.89
N PHE A 63 6.80 -16.46 2.81
CA PHE A 63 7.77 -15.55 2.22
C PHE A 63 7.09 -14.32 1.60
N HIS A 64 5.99 -14.52 0.88
CA HIS A 64 5.26 -13.41 0.24
C HIS A 64 4.50 -12.55 1.26
N LEU A 65 3.99 -13.16 2.33
CA LEU A 65 3.39 -12.41 3.45
C LEU A 65 4.43 -11.53 4.16
N GLY A 66 5.61 -12.07 4.45
CA GLY A 66 6.71 -11.28 5.04
C GLY A 66 7.13 -10.12 4.13
N GLY A 67 7.20 -10.35 2.82
CA GLY A 67 7.50 -9.29 1.84
C GLY A 67 6.42 -8.22 1.76
N ALA A 68 5.14 -8.60 1.78
CA ALA A 68 4.03 -7.67 1.80
C ALA A 68 4.03 -6.84 3.09
N GLN A 69 4.23 -7.46 4.25
CA GLN A 69 4.29 -6.79 5.53
C GLN A 69 5.47 -5.80 5.62
N LEU A 70 6.63 -6.16 5.05
CA LEU A 70 7.76 -5.22 4.92
C LEU A 70 7.38 -4.02 4.04
N GLY A 71 6.71 -4.25 2.91
CA GLY A 71 6.21 -3.21 2.03
C GLY A 71 5.24 -2.25 2.74
N ILE A 72 4.28 -2.80 3.49
CA ILE A 72 3.34 -2.03 4.31
C ILE A 72 4.10 -1.15 5.33
N THR A 73 5.07 -1.72 6.02
CA THR A 73 5.85 -0.99 7.02
C THR A 73 6.65 0.15 6.40
N ILE A 74 7.34 -0.10 5.28
CA ILE A 74 8.13 0.92 4.59
C ILE A 74 7.24 2.06 4.07
N THR A 75 6.14 1.74 3.40
CA THR A 75 5.23 2.76 2.87
C THR A 75 4.59 3.60 3.97
N SER A 76 4.21 2.99 5.10
CA SER A 76 3.66 3.70 6.25
C SER A 76 4.68 4.61 6.93
N LEU A 77 5.94 4.16 7.07
CA LEU A 77 7.01 4.99 7.63
C LEU A 77 7.33 6.19 6.71
N LEU A 78 7.45 5.95 5.41
CA LEU A 78 7.69 7.03 4.44
C LEU A 78 6.54 8.04 4.43
N LEU A 79 5.29 7.55 4.50
CA LEU A 79 4.12 8.42 4.60
C LEU A 79 4.20 9.29 5.86
N GLY A 80 4.54 8.71 7.02
CA GLY A 80 4.70 9.45 8.27
C GLY A 80 5.77 10.56 8.18
N LEU A 81 6.86 10.31 7.46
CA LEU A 81 7.94 11.28 7.28
C LEU A 81 7.53 12.50 6.44
N ILE A 82 6.70 12.31 5.40
CA ILE A 82 6.34 13.39 4.47
C ILE A 82 4.97 14.01 4.78
N ALA A 83 4.17 13.38 5.63
CA ALA A 83 2.78 13.79 5.89
C ALA A 83 2.67 15.19 6.45
N GLU A 84 3.56 15.57 7.37
CA GLU A 84 3.55 16.90 7.99
C GLU A 84 3.77 17.99 6.95
N ASP A 85 4.78 17.86 6.11
CA ASP A 85 5.11 18.85 5.10
C ASP A 85 4.05 18.93 4.00
N ALA A 86 3.64 17.77 3.48
CA ALA A 86 2.71 17.69 2.35
C ALA A 86 1.29 18.14 2.72
N ILE A 87 0.74 17.58 3.81
CA ILE A 87 -0.63 17.91 4.23
C ILE A 87 -0.66 19.24 4.96
N GLY A 88 0.38 19.57 5.73
CA GLY A 88 0.51 20.86 6.37
C GLY A 88 0.52 22.01 5.35
N ALA A 89 1.29 21.88 4.26
CA ALA A 89 1.25 22.85 3.17
C ALA A 89 -0.13 22.96 2.51
N LEU A 90 -0.85 21.85 2.35
CA LEU A 90 -2.21 21.86 1.81
C LEU A 90 -3.20 22.58 2.73
N LEU A 91 -3.05 22.45 4.05
CA LEU A 91 -3.89 23.15 5.02
C LEU A 91 -3.76 24.67 4.92
N ASP A 92 -2.60 25.19 4.55
CA ASP A 92 -2.35 26.62 4.38
C ASP A 92 -3.13 27.23 3.20
N TYR A 93 -3.56 26.41 2.23
CA TYR A 93 -4.40 26.83 1.10
C TYR A 93 -5.91 26.79 1.38
N LEU A 94 -6.33 26.21 2.51
CA LEU A 94 -7.76 26.10 2.81
C LEU A 94 -8.29 27.41 3.40
N PRO A 95 -9.29 28.06 2.77
CA PRO A 95 -9.88 29.28 3.29
C PRO A 95 -10.54 29.02 4.64
N GLY A 96 -10.22 29.86 5.63
CA GLY A 96 -10.74 29.75 6.99
C GLY A 96 -9.96 28.83 7.94
N VAL A 97 -8.94 28.14 7.46
CA VAL A 97 -8.02 27.36 8.29
C VAL A 97 -6.75 28.19 8.51
N THR A 98 -6.61 28.78 9.69
CA THR A 98 -5.40 29.54 10.09
C THR A 98 -4.68 28.75 11.19
N LEU A 99 -3.88 27.78 10.80
CA LEU A 99 -2.99 27.08 11.73
C LEU A 99 -1.61 27.71 11.68
N SER A 100 -1.22 28.39 12.76
CA SER A 100 0.14 28.90 12.88
C SER A 100 1.14 27.75 12.79
N PRO A 101 2.31 27.95 12.13
CA PRO A 101 3.37 26.95 12.13
C PRO A 101 3.73 26.52 13.55
N GLY A 102 3.77 25.22 13.80
CA GLY A 102 4.07 24.69 15.11
C GLY A 102 3.41 23.31 15.39
N PRO A 103 3.49 22.84 16.63
CA PRO A 103 3.06 21.49 17.01
C PRO A 103 1.60 21.16 16.68
N THR A 104 0.70 22.15 16.77
CA THR A 104 -0.72 21.96 16.45
C THR A 104 -0.95 21.69 14.97
N ARG A 105 -0.26 22.44 14.08
CA ARG A 105 -0.33 22.22 12.63
C ARG A 105 0.23 20.84 12.26
N ALA A 106 1.39 20.48 12.80
CA ALA A 106 2.02 19.19 12.60
C ALA A 106 1.08 18.03 13.05
N ALA A 107 0.55 18.12 14.27
CA ALA A 107 -0.38 17.11 14.80
C ALA A 107 -1.64 16.96 13.95
N THR A 108 -2.20 18.08 13.45
CA THR A 108 -3.38 18.05 12.59
C THR A 108 -3.06 17.39 11.23
N ALA A 109 -1.93 17.74 10.61
CA ALA A 109 -1.51 17.15 9.35
C ALA A 109 -1.27 15.64 9.48
N ILE A 110 -0.58 15.21 10.53
CA ILE A 110 -0.33 13.79 10.82
C ILE A 110 -1.64 13.05 11.09
N ALA A 111 -2.58 13.64 11.84
CA ALA A 111 -3.88 13.01 12.11
C ALA A 111 -4.69 12.82 10.82
N ILE A 112 -4.71 13.80 9.93
CA ILE A 112 -5.38 13.68 8.63
C ILE A 112 -4.71 12.58 7.78
N ALA A 113 -3.37 12.57 7.71
CA ALA A 113 -2.64 11.52 7.00
C ALA A 113 -2.96 10.13 7.54
N ALA A 114 -3.00 9.98 8.88
CA ALA A 114 -3.32 8.71 9.54
C ALA A 114 -4.73 8.23 9.20
N VAL A 115 -5.72 9.12 9.15
CA VAL A 115 -7.09 8.77 8.75
C VAL A 115 -7.14 8.33 7.28
N ILE A 116 -6.49 9.07 6.37
CA ILE A 116 -6.40 8.71 4.95
C ILE A 116 -5.72 7.35 4.80
N GLN A 117 -4.60 7.14 5.45
CA GLN A 117 -3.86 5.87 5.44
C GLN A 117 -4.73 4.72 5.96
N MET A 118 -5.36 4.90 7.11
CA MET A 118 -6.21 3.88 7.72
C MET A 118 -7.38 3.48 6.80
N VAL A 119 -8.07 4.47 6.22
CA VAL A 119 -9.26 4.19 5.38
C VAL A 119 -8.85 3.63 4.01
N PHE A 120 -7.99 4.33 3.29
CA PHE A 120 -7.67 4.01 1.89
C PHE A 120 -6.46 3.09 1.75
N GLY A 121 -5.51 3.16 2.66
CA GLY A 121 -4.32 2.32 2.67
C GLY A 121 -4.54 0.94 3.29
N GLU A 122 -5.50 0.80 4.24
CA GLU A 122 -5.68 -0.44 5.00
C GLU A 122 -7.11 -0.99 4.95
N LEU A 123 -8.13 -0.27 5.44
CA LEU A 123 -9.48 -0.82 5.60
C LEU A 123 -10.15 -1.16 4.26
N ALA A 124 -10.14 -0.23 3.31
CA ALA A 124 -10.79 -0.45 2.02
C ALA A 124 -10.14 -1.59 1.22
N PRO A 125 -8.80 -1.64 1.05
CA PRO A 125 -8.16 -2.73 0.31
C PRO A 125 -8.29 -4.08 1.02
N LYS A 126 -8.23 -4.11 2.34
CA LYS A 126 -8.45 -5.31 3.15
C LYS A 126 -9.87 -5.86 2.96
N ASN A 127 -10.88 -5.01 3.08
CA ASN A 127 -12.27 -5.42 2.90
C ASN A 127 -12.54 -5.91 1.47
N LEU A 128 -11.95 -5.28 0.46
CA LEU A 128 -12.05 -5.73 -0.92
C LEU A 128 -11.39 -7.10 -1.10
N ALA A 129 -10.21 -7.31 -0.54
CA ALA A 129 -9.47 -8.57 -0.64
C ALA A 129 -10.21 -9.72 0.06
N ILE A 130 -10.81 -9.48 1.21
CA ILE A 130 -11.58 -10.50 1.94
C ILE A 130 -12.91 -10.80 1.24
N SER A 131 -13.59 -9.80 0.69
CA SER A 131 -14.88 -9.99 0.01
C SER A 131 -14.75 -10.66 -1.36
N ARG A 132 -13.64 -10.48 -2.06
CA ARG A 132 -13.37 -11.01 -3.40
C ARG A 132 -11.94 -11.53 -3.54
N PRO A 133 -11.53 -12.52 -2.74
CA PRO A 133 -10.12 -12.91 -2.62
C PRO A 133 -9.52 -13.43 -3.93
N LEU A 134 -10.26 -14.26 -4.67
CA LEU A 134 -9.80 -14.78 -5.95
C LEU A 134 -9.65 -13.68 -7.00
N GLY A 135 -10.65 -12.82 -7.15
CA GLY A 135 -10.60 -11.73 -8.13
C GLY A 135 -9.47 -10.74 -7.85
N THR A 136 -9.36 -10.29 -6.61
CA THR A 136 -8.33 -9.37 -6.15
C THR A 136 -6.94 -10.00 -6.28
N GLY A 137 -6.77 -11.24 -5.84
CA GLY A 137 -5.50 -11.95 -5.92
C GLY A 137 -5.04 -12.21 -7.35
N LEU A 138 -5.94 -12.61 -8.25
CA LEU A 138 -5.62 -12.77 -9.67
C LEU A 138 -5.21 -11.46 -10.34
N TRP A 139 -5.86 -10.36 -9.97
CA TRP A 139 -5.50 -9.03 -10.50
C TRP A 139 -4.13 -8.57 -9.99
N LEU A 140 -3.86 -8.75 -8.71
CA LEU A 140 -2.61 -8.35 -8.07
C LEU A 140 -1.45 -9.32 -8.29
N SER A 141 -1.71 -10.56 -8.73
CA SER A 141 -0.69 -11.62 -8.83
C SER A 141 0.55 -11.22 -9.65
N SER A 142 0.37 -10.44 -10.72
CA SER A 142 1.47 -9.97 -11.56
C SER A 142 2.31 -8.90 -10.85
N ILE A 143 1.67 -8.01 -10.09
CA ILE A 143 2.33 -6.95 -9.32
C ILE A 143 3.10 -7.57 -8.15
N LEU A 144 2.47 -8.46 -7.38
CA LEU A 144 3.10 -9.14 -6.27
C LEU A 144 4.32 -9.95 -6.71
N ARG A 145 4.24 -10.61 -7.86
CA ARG A 145 5.39 -11.29 -8.45
C ARG A 145 6.52 -10.34 -8.79
N ALA A 146 6.23 -9.21 -9.43
CA ALA A 146 7.24 -8.20 -9.78
C ALA A 146 7.95 -7.67 -8.54
N VAL A 147 7.21 -7.32 -7.49
CA VAL A 147 7.76 -6.85 -6.22
C VAL A 147 8.64 -7.92 -5.55
N SER A 148 8.19 -9.16 -5.53
CA SER A 148 8.97 -10.27 -4.96
C SER A 148 10.29 -10.51 -5.69
N TYR A 149 10.32 -10.32 -7.00
CA TYR A 149 11.55 -10.47 -7.80
C TYR A 149 12.53 -9.31 -7.61
N THR A 150 12.04 -8.08 -7.44
CA THR A 150 12.91 -6.90 -7.34
C THR A 150 13.50 -6.69 -5.95
N HIS A 151 12.78 -7.10 -4.90
CA HIS A 151 13.22 -6.86 -3.52
C HIS A 151 13.89 -8.06 -2.83
N LEU A 152 13.81 -9.26 -3.38
CA LEU A 152 14.21 -10.49 -2.69
C LEU A 152 15.10 -11.42 -3.51
N THR A 153 15.55 -11.02 -4.69
CA THR A 153 16.68 -11.68 -5.36
C THR A 153 17.98 -11.10 -4.85
N LEU A 154 18.32 -11.38 -3.59
CA LEU A 154 19.72 -11.44 -3.21
C LEU A 154 20.27 -12.76 -3.77
N PRO A 155 21.36 -12.74 -4.54
CA PRO A 155 21.95 -13.98 -5.04
C PRO A 155 22.44 -14.81 -3.86
N THR A 156 21.94 -16.01 -3.76
CA THR A 156 22.62 -17.09 -2.99
C THR A 156 23.74 -17.64 -3.84
#